data_e3adcc8fdedfa9ddadd7b56457f15f50
#
_entry.id   e3adcc8fdedfa9ddadd7b56457f15f50
#
_cell.length_a   1.000
_cell.length_b   1.000
_cell.length_c   1.000
_cell.angle_alpha   90.00
_cell.angle_beta   90.00
_cell.angle_gamma   90.00
#
_symmetry.space_group_name_H-M   'P 1'
#
loop_
_entity.id
_entity.type
_entity.pdbx_description
1 polymer ?
#
loop_
_entity_poly.entity_id
_entity_poly.type
_entity_poly.pdbx_seq_one_letter_code
_entity_poly.pdbx_strand_id
1 'polypeptide(L)'
;MKKIIAGVMSFIMLMSTAVLPGCYAVEYPVAPSLASRETVVLGNYHDKDLEWIVLDTNEQGEKLLLSKYVIDARFFNEIVPGALSYEDRAWGTSTLRRWLNVDFQESTFTEPEQIGIQRTYIDDSSVFARKHNETGETGSYDDIFLLSIDEANRYFASDEDRRAKPLEDPDSYDDLWVDEDGYCSWWLRSSGSEDGCSASVRSTGFIYHRGDLRNNFHLGVRPAMWVNFHYIESAIEAESSRMESELAEEAKEREEYEARDKSRIKFRSDNTATFGTFNSKSIEWIVLDRQDDKVLLITRDIIDCIAYDYSEKDVTWEKCQMRQWLNNSFYNKAFGSSEKGLILKTDVVNGYSAEYKTNGGNDTQDKVFLLSVDEAKKYFPNDGSRQAAGAKDLKNGSLYVDENGYSLWWLRTPGAVGSASAYVDHLGRIKEGGMYNKYYYVGVRPAIWVTLK
;
A
#
# COMPACT_ATOMS: atom_id res chain seq x y z
N MET A 1 36.80 -41.51 4.48
CA MET A 1 38.02 -40.68 4.51
C MET A 1 37.64 -39.29 5.03
N LYS A 2 38.10 -39.00 6.24
CA LYS A 2 37.90 -37.72 6.92
C LYS A 2 38.75 -36.64 6.26
N LYS A 3 38.20 -35.44 6.05
CA LYS A 3 39.01 -34.22 5.95
C LYS A 3 38.42 -33.18 6.86
N ILE A 4 39.17 -32.87 7.87
CA ILE A 4 39.08 -31.78 8.84
C ILE A 4 39.46 -30.52 8.10
N ILE A 5 38.68 -29.43 8.25
CA ILE A 5 39.09 -28.07 7.93
C ILE A 5 39.10 -27.30 9.23
N ALA A 6 40.30 -26.81 9.58
CA ALA A 6 40.61 -26.07 10.77
C ALA A 6 40.11 -24.64 10.72
N GLY A 7 39.53 -24.17 11.83
CA GLY A 7 39.19 -22.78 12.02
C GLY A 7 40.44 -21.94 12.33
N VAL A 8 40.46 -20.75 11.72
CA VAL A 8 41.44 -19.72 12.05
C VAL A 8 40.80 -18.79 13.08
N MET A 9 41.19 -18.94 14.33
CA MET A 9 40.97 -17.93 15.38
C MET A 9 41.98 -16.78 15.19
N SER A 10 41.50 -15.61 14.82
CA SER A 10 42.32 -14.38 14.89
C SER A 10 42.14 -13.73 16.25
N PHE A 11 43.20 -13.77 17.05
CA PHE A 11 43.34 -13.00 18.29
C PHE A 11 43.66 -11.56 17.91
N ILE A 12 42.79 -10.62 18.27
CA ILE A 12 43.12 -9.18 18.23
C ILE A 12 43.41 -8.71 19.64
N MET A 13 44.62 -8.21 19.79
CA MET A 13 45.24 -7.69 21.00
C MET A 13 44.59 -6.37 21.43
N LEU A 14 44.04 -6.33 22.65
CA LEU A 14 43.55 -5.10 23.26
C LEU A 14 44.71 -4.16 23.61
N MET A 15 44.70 -2.96 23.02
CA MET A 15 45.44 -1.82 23.60
C MET A 15 44.51 -1.00 24.45
N SER A 16 44.79 -0.94 25.76
CA SER A 16 44.08 -0.11 26.71
C SER A 16 44.51 1.35 26.59
N THR A 17 43.57 2.22 26.24
CA THR A 17 43.69 3.66 26.44
C THR A 17 42.85 4.06 27.64
N ALA A 18 43.44 4.80 28.55
CA ALA A 18 42.78 5.26 29.77
C ALA A 18 41.60 6.20 29.47
N VAL A 19 40.40 5.80 29.90
CA VAL A 19 39.17 6.57 29.75
C VAL A 19 38.98 7.43 31.01
N LEU A 20 38.78 8.74 30.80
CA LEU A 20 38.30 9.67 31.81
C LEU A 20 36.85 9.31 32.25
N PRO A 21 36.48 9.42 33.52
CA PRO A 21 35.15 9.05 33.95
C PRO A 21 34.09 10.09 33.54
N GLY A 22 33.17 9.72 32.69
CA GLY A 22 32.01 10.56 32.37
C GLY A 22 31.32 10.39 31.04
N CYS A 23 31.89 9.70 30.07
CA CYS A 23 31.19 9.40 28.81
C CYS A 23 31.28 7.90 28.55
N TYR A 24 30.18 7.20 28.76
CA TYR A 24 30.02 5.84 28.21
C TYR A 24 29.80 5.99 26.72
N ALA A 25 30.88 5.92 25.92
CA ALA A 25 30.75 5.62 24.50
C ALA A 25 30.34 4.15 24.40
N VAL A 26 29.18 3.89 23.88
CA VAL A 26 28.80 2.52 23.46
C VAL A 26 29.67 2.20 22.26
N GLU A 27 30.73 1.41 22.45
CA GLU A 27 31.52 0.89 21.32
C GLU A 27 30.70 -0.17 20.62
N TYR A 28 30.11 0.18 19.49
CA TYR A 28 29.53 -0.82 18.59
C TYR A 28 30.68 -1.55 17.87
N PRO A 29 30.56 -2.89 17.65
CA PRO A 29 31.50 -3.58 16.78
C PRO A 29 31.47 -2.94 15.39
N VAL A 30 32.63 -2.79 14.78
CA VAL A 30 32.75 -2.16 13.44
C VAL A 30 31.90 -2.95 12.46
N ALA A 31 30.85 -2.33 11.95
CA ALA A 31 29.96 -2.93 10.97
C ALA A 31 30.73 -3.19 9.66
N PRO A 32 30.45 -4.29 8.92
CA PRO A 32 30.98 -4.47 7.59
C PRO A 32 30.45 -3.37 6.66
N SER A 33 31.27 -2.95 5.68
CA SER A 33 30.85 -1.99 4.65
C SER A 33 29.61 -2.50 3.90
N LEU A 34 28.69 -1.61 3.54
CA LEU A 34 27.50 -1.95 2.76
C LEU A 34 27.82 -2.64 1.44
N ALA A 35 28.92 -2.27 0.79
CA ALA A 35 29.35 -2.87 -0.48
C ALA A 35 29.67 -4.38 -0.39
N SER A 36 29.93 -4.88 0.82
CA SER A 36 30.22 -6.30 1.08
C SER A 36 29.03 -7.09 1.59
N ARG A 37 27.86 -6.47 1.79
CA ARG A 37 26.67 -7.11 2.32
C ARG A 37 25.86 -7.81 1.23
N GLU A 38 25.19 -8.87 1.63
CA GLU A 38 24.18 -9.53 0.81
C GLU A 38 23.06 -8.56 0.42
N THR A 39 22.59 -8.66 -0.83
CA THR A 39 21.40 -7.97 -1.29
C THR A 39 20.37 -9.00 -1.75
N VAL A 40 19.11 -8.67 -1.52
CA VAL A 40 17.96 -9.48 -1.94
C VAL A 40 16.97 -8.60 -2.68
N VAL A 41 16.18 -9.21 -3.56
CA VAL A 41 15.07 -8.53 -4.25
C VAL A 41 13.77 -9.01 -3.60
N LEU A 42 12.92 -8.08 -3.18
CA LEU A 42 11.64 -8.39 -2.55
C LEU A 42 10.68 -7.21 -2.75
N GLY A 43 9.48 -7.50 -3.25
CA GLY A 43 8.48 -6.49 -3.56
C GLY A 43 8.75 -5.69 -4.82
N ASN A 44 7.70 -5.02 -5.31
CA ASN A 44 7.74 -4.17 -6.49
C ASN A 44 7.00 -2.87 -6.20
N TYR A 45 7.66 -1.74 -6.37
CA TYR A 45 7.11 -0.42 -6.12
C TYR A 45 7.25 0.45 -7.36
N HIS A 46 6.17 1.01 -7.86
CA HIS A 46 6.11 1.79 -9.10
C HIS A 46 6.72 1.07 -10.32
N ASP A 47 6.37 -0.23 -10.48
CA ASP A 47 6.88 -1.10 -11.55
C ASP A 47 8.40 -1.37 -11.48
N LYS A 48 9.04 -1.14 -10.33
CA LYS A 48 10.44 -1.45 -10.07
C LYS A 48 10.59 -2.44 -8.94
N ASP A 49 11.40 -3.47 -9.18
CA ASP A 49 11.79 -4.42 -8.15
C ASP A 49 12.64 -3.73 -7.09
N LEU A 50 12.29 -3.93 -5.82
CA LEU A 50 13.03 -3.35 -4.72
C LEU A 50 14.21 -4.22 -4.33
N GLU A 51 15.39 -3.60 -4.34
CA GLU A 51 16.61 -4.20 -3.80
C GLU A 51 16.79 -3.81 -2.32
N TRP A 52 17.10 -4.80 -1.51
CA TRP A 52 17.31 -4.66 -0.08
C TRP A 52 18.70 -5.13 0.32
N ILE A 53 19.32 -4.42 1.26
CA ILE A 53 20.59 -4.76 1.88
C ILE A 53 20.30 -5.52 3.16
N VAL A 54 20.91 -6.69 3.35
CA VAL A 54 20.82 -7.46 4.60
C VAL A 54 21.71 -6.80 5.63
N LEU A 55 21.12 -6.20 6.67
CA LEU A 55 21.83 -5.56 7.76
C LEU A 55 22.22 -6.53 8.87
N ASP A 56 21.35 -7.48 9.19
CA ASP A 56 21.50 -8.42 10.29
C ASP A 56 20.75 -9.73 9.99
N THR A 57 21.08 -10.77 10.74
CA THR A 57 20.34 -12.05 10.72
C THR A 57 20.25 -12.53 12.17
N ASN A 58 19.03 -12.76 12.65
CA ASN A 58 18.80 -13.20 14.00
C ASN A 58 18.95 -14.74 14.15
N GLU A 59 18.81 -15.24 15.39
CA GLU A 59 18.94 -16.67 15.70
C GLU A 59 17.87 -17.55 15.04
N GLN A 60 16.74 -16.98 14.66
CA GLN A 60 15.64 -17.63 13.93
C GLN A 60 15.87 -17.67 12.43
N GLY A 61 16.96 -17.07 11.93
CA GLY A 61 17.27 -16.96 10.51
C GLY A 61 16.51 -15.86 9.77
N GLU A 62 15.78 -15.02 10.50
CA GLU A 62 15.13 -13.84 9.92
C GLU A 62 16.17 -12.79 9.60
N LYS A 63 16.01 -12.12 8.46
CA LYS A 63 16.93 -11.09 7.97
C LYS A 63 16.35 -9.69 8.20
N LEU A 64 17.14 -8.80 8.78
CA LEU A 64 16.84 -7.38 8.80
C LEU A 64 17.24 -6.78 7.45
N LEU A 65 16.28 -6.33 6.71
CA LEU A 65 16.44 -5.72 5.40
C LEU A 65 16.34 -4.20 5.50
N LEU A 66 17.19 -3.49 4.77
CA LEU A 66 17.10 -2.05 4.55
C LEU A 66 17.02 -1.80 3.05
N SER A 67 16.09 -0.98 2.60
CA SER A 67 16.03 -0.60 1.19
C SER A 67 17.39 -0.05 0.74
N LYS A 68 17.89 -0.52 -0.40
CA LYS A 68 19.16 -0.08 -0.99
C LYS A 68 19.06 1.40 -1.38
N TYR A 69 17.90 1.81 -1.84
CA TYR A 69 17.60 3.16 -2.33
C TYR A 69 16.61 3.88 -1.42
N VAL A 70 16.53 5.17 -1.55
CA VAL A 70 15.42 5.97 -1.09
C VAL A 70 14.27 5.73 -2.07
N ILE A 71 13.14 5.25 -1.57
CA ILE A 71 12.03 4.76 -2.41
C ILE A 71 10.99 5.82 -2.73
N ASP A 72 10.88 6.84 -1.88
CA ASP A 72 9.89 7.91 -2.02
C ASP A 72 10.34 9.16 -1.24
N ALA A 73 9.71 10.30 -1.46
CA ALA A 73 9.86 11.54 -0.68
C ALA A 73 8.53 11.85 0.01
N ARG A 74 8.55 11.93 1.35
CA ARG A 74 7.32 12.12 2.12
C ARG A 74 7.54 12.94 3.39
N PHE A 75 6.48 13.61 3.83
CA PHE A 75 6.42 14.14 5.19
C PHE A 75 6.58 13.02 6.22
N PHE A 76 7.27 13.29 7.30
CA PHE A 76 7.21 12.42 8.48
C PHE A 76 5.81 12.48 9.11
N ASN A 77 5.23 13.69 9.17
CA ASN A 77 3.85 13.94 9.52
C ASN A 77 3.21 14.92 8.52
N GLU A 78 2.18 14.47 7.84
CA GLU A 78 1.38 15.34 6.97
C GLU A 78 0.62 16.39 7.78
N ILE A 79 0.53 17.60 7.22
CA ILE A 79 -0.30 18.65 7.77
C ILE A 79 -1.75 18.35 7.38
N VAL A 80 -2.58 18.02 8.37
CA VAL A 80 -4.03 17.91 8.16
C VAL A 80 -4.64 19.30 8.36
N PRO A 81 -5.25 19.94 7.33
CA PRO A 81 -5.92 21.22 7.49
C PRO A 81 -7.02 21.12 8.56
N GLY A 82 -6.92 21.97 9.59
CA GLY A 82 -7.89 22.00 10.70
C GLY A 82 -7.49 21.21 11.95
N ALA A 83 -6.38 20.52 11.97
CA ALA A 83 -5.81 19.97 13.20
C ALA A 83 -5.21 21.10 14.04
N LEU A 84 -5.64 21.19 15.31
CA LEU A 84 -5.34 22.31 16.21
C LEU A 84 -3.92 22.32 16.76
N SER A 85 -3.09 21.33 16.48
CA SER A 85 -1.69 21.32 16.91
C SER A 85 -0.78 20.57 15.96
N TYR A 86 0.35 21.14 15.69
CA TYR A 86 1.53 20.50 15.07
C TYR A 86 2.24 19.54 16.05
N GLU A 87 1.57 19.20 17.16
CA GLU A 87 2.17 18.64 18.33
C GLU A 87 2.55 17.18 18.10
N ASP A 88 3.84 16.96 18.24
CA ASP A 88 4.51 15.76 18.77
C ASP A 88 3.92 14.40 18.40
N ARG A 89 3.74 14.17 17.10
CA ARG A 89 3.54 12.81 16.65
C ARG A 89 4.92 12.17 16.46
N ALA A 90 5.39 11.51 17.52
CA ALA A 90 6.52 10.60 17.45
C ALA A 90 6.26 9.49 16.42
N TRP A 91 7.26 8.65 16.17
CA TRP A 91 7.14 7.55 15.20
C TRP A 91 5.83 6.76 15.34
N GLY A 92 5.48 6.32 16.56
CA GLY A 92 4.32 5.47 16.82
C GLY A 92 2.99 6.00 16.28
N THR A 93 2.83 7.32 16.14
CA THR A 93 1.61 7.98 15.66
C THR A 93 1.80 8.73 14.33
N SER A 94 2.98 8.62 13.70
CA SER A 94 3.30 9.36 12.47
C SER A 94 2.49 8.88 11.26
N THR A 95 2.21 9.80 10.34
CA THR A 95 1.54 9.46 9.07
C THR A 95 2.46 8.63 8.17
N LEU A 96 3.77 8.84 8.25
CA LEU A 96 4.76 8.06 7.51
C LEU A 96 4.78 6.59 7.95
N ARG A 97 4.76 6.32 9.28
CA ARG A 97 4.64 4.96 9.80
C ARG A 97 3.37 4.27 9.30
N ARG A 98 2.24 4.98 9.35
CA ARG A 98 0.96 4.45 8.87
C ARG A 98 1.05 4.10 7.39
N TRP A 99 1.59 5.00 6.57
CA TRP A 99 1.75 4.76 5.14
C TRP A 99 2.62 3.53 4.87
N LEU A 100 3.75 3.38 5.57
CA LEU A 100 4.65 2.22 5.42
C LEU A 100 3.94 0.89 5.75
N ASN A 101 3.14 0.86 6.81
CA ASN A 101 2.51 -0.37 7.31
C ASN A 101 1.11 -0.65 6.74
N VAL A 102 0.60 0.21 5.85
CA VAL A 102 -0.68 0.00 5.17
C VAL A 102 -0.48 0.14 3.67
N ASP A 103 -0.39 1.38 3.17
CA ASP A 103 -0.44 1.67 1.74
C ASP A 103 0.78 1.11 0.99
N PHE A 104 1.99 1.34 1.53
CA PHE A 104 3.23 0.84 0.93
C PHE A 104 3.30 -0.69 1.01
N GLN A 105 2.98 -1.29 2.15
CA GLN A 105 3.00 -2.74 2.32
C GLN A 105 2.04 -3.43 1.36
N GLU A 106 0.79 -2.96 1.27
CA GLU A 106 -0.24 -3.55 0.41
C GLU A 106 0.06 -3.37 -1.08
N SER A 107 0.64 -2.23 -1.48
CA SER A 107 0.92 -1.94 -2.89
C SER A 107 2.22 -2.55 -3.41
N THR A 108 3.15 -2.89 -2.52
CA THR A 108 4.52 -3.30 -2.86
C THR A 108 4.72 -4.81 -2.81
N PHE A 109 4.12 -5.49 -1.84
CA PHE A 109 4.39 -6.89 -1.57
C PHE A 109 3.19 -7.78 -1.90
N THR A 110 3.47 -8.92 -2.53
CA THR A 110 2.49 -9.99 -2.74
C THR A 110 2.04 -10.62 -1.41
N GLU A 111 0.89 -11.32 -1.38
CA GLU A 111 0.43 -12.00 -0.17
C GLU A 111 1.50 -12.93 0.45
N PRO A 112 2.22 -13.78 -0.30
CA PRO A 112 3.31 -14.59 0.24
C PRO A 112 4.45 -13.74 0.84
N GLU A 113 4.84 -12.66 0.19
CA GLU A 113 5.89 -11.77 0.70
C GLU A 113 5.46 -11.09 2.00
N GLN A 114 4.20 -10.64 2.10
CA GLN A 114 3.64 -10.05 3.33
C GLN A 114 3.63 -11.05 4.50
N ILE A 115 3.39 -12.34 4.24
CA ILE A 115 3.46 -13.39 5.27
C ILE A 115 4.88 -13.54 5.82
N GLY A 116 5.89 -13.31 4.99
CA GLY A 116 7.29 -13.35 5.40
C GLY A 116 7.75 -12.14 6.20
N ILE A 117 7.08 -10.99 6.07
CA ILE A 117 7.41 -9.78 6.83
C ILE A 117 7.01 -9.98 8.29
N GLN A 118 7.97 -9.78 9.21
CA GLN A 118 7.79 -10.09 10.61
C GLN A 118 7.39 -8.85 11.41
N ARG A 119 6.22 -8.90 12.01
CA ARG A 119 5.75 -7.84 12.91
C ARG A 119 6.64 -7.73 14.14
N THR A 120 7.41 -6.65 14.21
CA THR A 120 8.49 -6.47 15.16
C THR A 120 8.18 -5.35 16.14
N TYR A 121 8.51 -5.56 17.41
CA TYR A 121 8.47 -4.47 18.38
C TYR A 121 9.64 -3.51 18.14
N ILE A 122 9.30 -2.27 17.87
CA ILE A 122 10.25 -1.18 17.63
C ILE A 122 10.30 -0.29 18.86
N ASP A 123 11.44 -0.34 19.56
CA ASP A 123 11.69 0.56 20.69
C ASP A 123 12.03 1.96 20.16
N ASP A 124 11.21 2.92 20.54
CA ASP A 124 11.37 4.33 20.15
C ASP A 124 12.10 5.14 21.24
N SER A 125 12.51 4.50 22.33
CA SER A 125 13.24 5.11 23.45
C SER A 125 14.69 5.40 23.10
N SER A 126 14.96 6.33 22.18
CA SER A 126 16.32 6.77 21.92
C SER A 126 16.94 7.44 23.17
N VAL A 127 18.27 7.34 23.34
CA VAL A 127 18.98 8.02 24.43
C VAL A 127 18.73 9.54 24.39
N PHE A 128 18.41 10.09 23.20
CA PHE A 128 18.07 11.49 22.98
C PHE A 128 16.66 11.82 23.48
N ALA A 129 15.64 11.02 23.15
CA ALA A 129 14.26 11.22 23.61
C ALA A 129 14.15 11.22 25.13
N ARG A 130 14.92 10.37 25.81
CA ARG A 130 14.97 10.31 27.29
C ARG A 130 15.51 11.58 27.94
N LYS A 131 16.35 12.35 27.26
CA LYS A 131 16.93 13.61 27.80
C LYS A 131 15.93 14.78 27.77
N HIS A 132 14.90 14.72 26.95
CA HIS A 132 13.99 15.83 26.72
C HIS A 132 12.58 15.61 27.31
N ASN A 133 12.39 14.60 28.18
CA ASN A 133 11.11 14.33 28.86
C ASN A 133 9.90 14.21 27.92
N GLU A 134 10.12 13.84 26.67
CA GLU A 134 9.02 13.55 25.77
C GLU A 134 8.31 12.31 26.31
N THR A 135 7.04 12.47 26.69
CA THR A 135 6.11 11.39 27.03
C THR A 135 5.69 10.68 25.74
N GLY A 136 6.66 10.24 24.93
CA GLY A 136 6.43 9.40 23.77
C GLY A 136 6.00 8.02 24.19
N GLU A 137 5.06 7.44 23.50
CA GLU A 137 4.74 6.02 23.60
C GLU A 137 6.05 5.23 23.41
N THR A 138 6.35 4.35 24.38
CA THR A 138 7.63 3.63 24.46
C THR A 138 7.72 2.47 23.48
N GLY A 139 7.32 2.65 22.25
CA GLY A 139 7.47 1.69 21.15
C GLY A 139 6.19 1.38 20.39
N SER A 140 6.35 0.76 19.24
CA SER A 140 5.26 0.30 18.37
C SER A 140 5.53 -1.10 17.83
N TYR A 141 4.49 -1.79 17.40
CA TYR A 141 4.64 -3.02 16.62
C TYR A 141 4.47 -2.69 15.14
N ASP A 142 5.53 -2.87 14.37
CA ASP A 142 5.58 -2.50 12.96
C ASP A 142 6.03 -3.67 12.08
N ASP A 143 5.46 -3.76 10.91
CA ASP A 143 5.90 -4.67 9.86
C ASP A 143 7.04 -4.01 9.06
N ILE A 144 6.91 -2.71 8.80
CA ILE A 144 7.90 -1.90 8.08
C ILE A 144 8.16 -0.62 8.88
N PHE A 145 9.44 -0.29 9.05
CA PHE A 145 9.87 0.83 9.88
C PHE A 145 11.07 1.58 9.28
N LEU A 146 11.44 2.70 9.87
CA LEU A 146 12.69 3.40 9.58
C LEU A 146 13.73 3.02 10.64
N LEU A 147 15.01 3.09 10.31
CA LEU A 147 16.07 2.92 11.30
C LEU A 147 16.04 4.04 12.34
N SER A 148 16.42 3.71 13.57
CA SER A 148 16.73 4.70 14.61
C SER A 148 18.16 5.26 14.42
N ILE A 149 18.49 6.31 15.18
CA ILE A 149 19.87 6.82 15.28
C ILE A 149 20.82 5.69 15.71
N ASP A 150 20.44 4.92 16.73
CA ASP A 150 21.28 3.86 17.28
C ASP A 150 21.52 2.72 16.28
N GLU A 151 20.49 2.32 15.53
CA GLU A 151 20.62 1.35 14.46
C GLU A 151 21.44 1.89 13.30
N ALA A 152 21.27 3.15 12.92
CA ALA A 152 22.09 3.80 11.89
C ALA A 152 23.55 3.89 12.31
N ASN A 153 23.87 4.03 13.58
CA ASN A 153 25.24 3.96 14.09
C ASN A 153 25.76 2.52 14.18
N ARG A 154 24.89 1.57 14.50
CA ARG A 154 25.26 0.15 14.64
C ARG A 154 25.54 -0.53 13.32
N TYR A 155 24.71 -0.29 12.30
CA TYR A 155 24.74 -1.04 11.06
C TYR A 155 25.60 -0.46 9.95
N PHE A 156 26.09 0.77 10.09
CA PHE A 156 26.93 1.39 9.08
C PHE A 156 28.32 1.69 9.62
N ALA A 157 29.35 1.35 8.83
CA ALA A 157 30.73 1.54 9.22
C ALA A 157 31.18 3.01 9.16
N SER A 158 30.54 3.83 8.33
CA SER A 158 30.94 5.20 8.06
C SER A 158 29.77 6.07 7.58
N ASP A 159 29.98 7.38 7.51
CA ASP A 159 29.05 8.30 6.87
C ASP A 159 28.84 7.94 5.40
N GLU A 160 29.89 7.55 4.68
CA GLU A 160 29.79 7.14 3.28
C GLU A 160 28.85 5.93 3.09
N ASP A 161 28.89 4.95 3.97
CA ASP A 161 27.98 3.81 3.92
C ASP A 161 26.52 4.19 4.16
N ARG A 162 26.23 5.29 4.86
CA ARG A 162 24.86 5.77 5.09
C ARG A 162 24.27 6.52 3.92
N ARG A 163 25.09 6.98 2.97
CA ARG A 163 24.58 7.69 1.78
C ARG A 163 23.63 6.81 0.99
N ALA A 164 22.59 7.40 0.43
CA ALA A 164 21.61 6.67 -0.38
C ALA A 164 21.17 7.53 -1.58
N LYS A 165 21.00 6.86 -2.72
CA LYS A 165 20.45 7.46 -3.93
C LYS A 165 18.95 7.16 -4.01
N PRO A 166 18.17 7.97 -4.71
CA PRO A 166 16.78 7.65 -4.99
C PRO A 166 16.65 6.43 -5.92
N LEU A 167 15.55 5.71 -5.79
CA LEU A 167 15.20 4.54 -6.62
C LEU A 167 14.93 4.96 -8.07
N GLU A 168 14.33 6.12 -8.26
CA GLU A 168 13.98 6.69 -9.56
C GLU A 168 14.81 7.95 -9.84
N ASP A 169 14.65 8.48 -11.06
CA ASP A 169 15.16 9.80 -11.41
C ASP A 169 14.63 10.82 -10.38
N PRO A 170 15.50 11.66 -9.79
CA PRO A 170 15.08 12.68 -8.82
C PRO A 170 13.91 13.54 -9.28
N ASP A 171 13.80 13.81 -10.57
CA ASP A 171 12.70 14.56 -11.18
C ASP A 171 11.35 13.82 -11.11
N SER A 172 11.35 12.53 -10.79
CA SER A 172 10.12 11.73 -10.57
C SER A 172 9.50 11.94 -9.19
N TYR A 173 10.26 12.52 -8.26
CA TYR A 173 9.79 12.85 -6.90
C TYR A 173 9.46 14.32 -6.81
N ASP A 174 8.26 14.64 -6.34
CA ASP A 174 7.92 16.02 -6.02
C ASP A 174 8.87 16.53 -4.91
N ASP A 175 9.85 17.36 -5.28
CA ASP A 175 10.74 18.09 -4.39
C ASP A 175 11.80 17.30 -3.58
N LEU A 176 12.14 16.04 -3.91
CA LEU A 176 13.28 15.38 -3.28
C LEU A 176 14.58 16.09 -3.65
N TRP A 177 15.26 16.65 -2.64
CA TRP A 177 16.56 17.28 -2.87
C TRP A 177 17.68 16.23 -2.96
N VAL A 178 18.49 16.30 -4.03
CA VAL A 178 19.69 15.49 -4.23
C VAL A 178 20.92 16.40 -4.34
N ASP A 179 22.07 15.90 -3.86
CA ASP A 179 23.35 16.60 -4.02
C ASP A 179 23.93 16.38 -5.43
N GLU A 180 25.09 17.01 -5.71
CA GLU A 180 25.77 16.95 -7.01
C GLU A 180 26.18 15.52 -7.41
N ASP A 181 26.36 14.62 -6.44
CA ASP A 181 26.68 13.19 -6.65
C ASP A 181 25.43 12.31 -6.78
N GLY A 182 24.22 12.88 -6.66
CA GLY A 182 22.95 12.21 -6.76
C GLY A 182 22.51 11.50 -5.47
N TYR A 183 23.04 11.88 -4.31
CA TYR A 183 22.60 11.35 -3.03
C TYR A 183 21.58 12.28 -2.38
N CYS A 184 20.66 11.69 -1.60
CA CYS A 184 19.60 12.43 -0.90
C CYS A 184 19.62 12.19 0.61
N SER A 185 19.01 13.12 1.34
CA SER A 185 18.77 12.97 2.77
C SER A 185 17.55 12.08 3.00
N TRP A 186 17.52 11.32 4.12
CA TRP A 186 16.44 10.42 4.43
C TRP A 186 16.11 10.37 5.92
N TRP A 187 14.85 10.07 6.24
CA TRP A 187 14.32 10.05 7.59
C TRP A 187 14.87 8.91 8.44
N LEU A 188 15.13 9.20 9.72
CA LEU A 188 15.21 8.22 10.79
C LEU A 188 13.95 8.32 11.66
N ARG A 189 13.56 7.21 12.33
CA ARG A 189 12.38 7.22 13.20
C ARG A 189 12.59 7.97 14.52
N SER A 190 13.84 8.12 14.96
CA SER A 190 14.16 8.80 16.21
C SER A 190 13.74 10.26 16.19
N SER A 191 13.15 10.74 17.27
CA SER A 191 12.90 12.17 17.48
C SER A 191 14.20 12.95 17.43
N GLY A 192 14.17 14.13 16.84
CA GLY A 192 15.27 15.08 16.90
C GLY A 192 15.43 15.71 18.29
N SER A 193 16.52 16.45 18.50
CA SER A 193 16.72 17.19 19.75
C SER A 193 15.97 18.52 19.80
N GLU A 194 15.32 18.92 18.72
CA GLU A 194 14.43 20.09 18.65
C GLU A 194 12.97 19.62 18.54
N ASP A 195 12.08 20.38 19.20
CA ASP A 195 10.64 20.08 19.20
C ASP A 195 10.06 20.06 17.77
N GLY A 196 9.18 19.11 17.50
CA GLY A 196 8.57 18.97 16.18
C GLY A 196 9.50 18.43 15.09
N CYS A 197 10.71 17.99 15.44
CA CYS A 197 11.71 17.46 14.53
C CYS A 197 11.88 15.93 14.67
N SER A 198 12.25 15.27 13.57
CA SER A 198 12.75 13.90 13.55
C SER A 198 14.15 13.85 12.95
N ALA A 199 15.00 12.98 13.50
CA ALA A 199 16.36 12.82 13.03
C ALA A 199 16.39 12.37 11.57
N SER A 200 17.47 12.69 10.89
CA SER A 200 17.69 12.33 9.49
C SER A 200 19.14 11.97 9.23
N VAL A 201 19.39 11.28 8.13
CA VAL A 201 20.71 11.13 7.54
C VAL A 201 20.80 12.12 6.37
N ARG A 202 21.83 12.93 6.34
CA ARG A 202 22.10 13.88 5.25
C ARG A 202 22.62 13.17 3.99
N SER A 203 22.56 13.83 2.85
CA SER A 203 23.14 13.31 1.60
C SER A 203 24.63 12.96 1.74
N THR A 204 25.33 13.61 2.65
CA THR A 204 26.73 13.32 3.04
C THR A 204 26.89 12.06 3.91
N GLY A 205 25.79 11.44 4.35
CA GLY A 205 25.78 10.32 5.30
C GLY A 205 25.83 10.72 6.78
N PHE A 206 26.01 12.01 7.08
CA PHE A 206 26.03 12.51 8.45
C PHE A 206 24.65 12.38 9.11
N ILE A 207 24.61 11.83 10.34
CA ILE A 207 23.37 11.75 11.13
C ILE A 207 23.09 13.12 11.75
N TYR A 208 22.00 13.74 11.32
CA TYR A 208 21.57 15.03 11.83
C TYR A 208 20.65 14.85 13.05
N HIS A 209 21.25 14.83 14.24
CA HIS A 209 20.57 14.57 15.51
C HIS A 209 19.61 15.70 15.94
N ARG A 210 19.80 16.94 15.47
CA ARG A 210 18.84 18.03 15.77
C ARG A 210 17.51 17.76 15.10
N GLY A 211 17.55 17.10 13.97
CA GLY A 211 16.40 16.69 13.19
C GLY A 211 15.89 17.77 12.24
N ASP A 212 15.08 17.34 11.32
CA ASP A 212 14.34 18.16 10.39
C ASP A 212 12.89 18.26 10.85
N LEU A 213 12.24 19.38 10.54
CA LEU A 213 10.81 19.55 10.81
C LEU A 213 10.02 18.40 10.17
N ARG A 214 9.14 17.76 10.92
CA ARG A 214 8.36 16.58 10.50
C ARG A 214 7.44 16.82 9.30
N ASN A 215 7.18 18.08 8.98
CA ASN A 215 6.47 18.51 7.78
C ASN A 215 7.40 18.92 6.62
N ASN A 216 8.66 18.53 6.65
CA ASN A 216 9.58 18.69 5.53
C ASN A 216 9.37 17.56 4.52
N PHE A 217 9.05 17.89 3.27
CA PHE A 217 8.80 16.93 2.19
C PHE A 217 10.03 16.69 1.29
N HIS A 218 11.15 17.35 1.58
CA HIS A 218 12.38 17.17 0.81
C HIS A 218 13.25 15.99 1.27
N LEU A 219 12.79 15.24 2.28
CA LEU A 219 13.50 14.07 2.80
C LEU A 219 12.89 12.79 2.28
N GLY A 220 13.77 11.87 2.00
CA GLY A 220 13.42 10.57 1.45
C GLY A 220 13.05 9.54 2.50
N VAL A 221 12.39 8.50 2.04
CA VAL A 221 11.98 7.33 2.82
C VAL A 221 12.88 6.15 2.46
N ARG A 222 13.55 5.58 3.44
CA ARG A 222 14.42 4.41 3.31
C ARG A 222 13.99 3.35 4.32
N PRO A 223 13.01 2.50 3.97
CA PRO A 223 12.39 1.57 4.89
C PRO A 223 13.30 0.40 5.25
N ALA A 224 13.02 -0.17 6.43
CA ALA A 224 13.59 -1.42 6.91
C ALA A 224 12.49 -2.36 7.40
N MET A 225 12.77 -3.67 7.39
CA MET A 225 11.85 -4.70 7.87
C MET A 225 12.60 -5.98 8.23
N TRP A 226 12.06 -6.75 9.16
CA TRP A 226 12.51 -8.13 9.39
C TRP A 226 11.74 -9.09 8.50
N VAL A 227 12.44 -10.02 7.84
CA VAL A 227 11.83 -10.96 6.90
C VAL A 227 12.27 -12.39 7.19
N ASN A 228 11.30 -13.29 7.26
CA ASN A 228 11.50 -14.72 7.29
C ASN A 228 11.25 -15.31 5.88
N PHE A 229 12.30 -15.57 5.14
CA PHE A 229 12.20 -16.09 3.77
C PHE A 229 11.60 -17.50 3.71
N HIS A 230 11.78 -18.31 4.75
CA HIS A 230 11.14 -19.62 4.82
C HIS A 230 9.61 -19.52 4.86
N TYR A 231 9.05 -18.48 5.51
CA TYR A 231 7.60 -18.25 5.47
C TYR A 231 7.12 -17.83 4.08
N ILE A 232 7.90 -17.03 3.36
CA ILE A 232 7.60 -16.67 1.97
C ILE A 232 7.56 -17.93 1.10
N GLU A 233 8.63 -18.76 1.15
CA GLU A 233 8.72 -20.01 0.39
C GLU A 233 7.55 -20.94 0.71
N SER A 234 7.26 -21.14 1.99
CA SER A 234 6.13 -21.98 2.43
C SER A 234 4.78 -21.43 1.97
N ALA A 235 4.59 -20.11 1.95
CA ALA A 235 3.37 -19.48 1.49
C ALA A 235 3.20 -19.63 -0.03
N ILE A 236 4.29 -19.49 -0.80
CA ILE A 236 4.28 -19.72 -2.26
C ILE A 236 3.95 -21.18 -2.58
N GLU A 237 4.54 -22.13 -1.85
CA GLU A 237 4.24 -23.56 -2.02
C GLU A 237 2.77 -23.87 -1.68
N ALA A 238 2.25 -23.29 -0.60
CA ALA A 238 0.86 -23.46 -0.20
C ALA A 238 -0.12 -22.83 -1.21
N GLU A 239 0.21 -21.65 -1.75
CA GLU A 239 -0.58 -20.99 -2.78
C GLU A 239 -0.57 -21.78 -4.09
N SER A 240 0.59 -22.29 -4.49
CA SER A 240 0.75 -23.15 -5.67
C SER A 240 -0.09 -24.44 -5.53
N SER A 241 -0.02 -25.09 -4.37
CA SER A 241 -0.79 -26.30 -4.08
C SER A 241 -2.30 -26.03 -4.04
N ARG A 242 -2.70 -24.86 -3.51
CA ARG A 242 -4.11 -24.43 -3.51
C ARG A 242 -4.58 -24.17 -4.93
N MET A 243 -3.77 -23.48 -5.74
CA MET A 243 -4.08 -23.17 -7.13
C MET A 243 -4.22 -24.45 -7.97
N GLU A 244 -3.33 -25.44 -7.77
CA GLU A 244 -3.43 -26.76 -8.41
C GLU A 244 -4.72 -27.48 -7.99
N SER A 245 -5.07 -27.44 -6.72
CA SER A 245 -6.32 -28.07 -6.22
C SER A 245 -7.57 -27.36 -6.75
N GLU A 246 -7.56 -26.01 -6.79
CA GLU A 246 -8.63 -25.20 -7.36
C GLU A 246 -8.81 -25.47 -8.87
N LEU A 247 -7.70 -25.57 -9.63
CA LEU A 247 -7.73 -25.94 -11.05
C LEU A 247 -8.29 -27.35 -11.28
N ALA A 248 -7.94 -28.29 -10.41
CA ALA A 248 -8.47 -29.66 -10.47
C ALA A 248 -9.95 -29.71 -10.13
N GLU A 249 -10.40 -28.94 -9.14
CA GLU A 249 -11.83 -28.82 -8.77
C GLU A 249 -12.61 -28.07 -9.86
N GLU A 250 -12.01 -27.03 -10.45
CA GLU A 250 -12.56 -26.30 -11.60
C GLU A 250 -12.75 -27.20 -12.82
N ALA A 251 -11.77 -28.06 -13.13
CA ALA A 251 -11.88 -29.02 -14.21
C ALA A 251 -13.04 -30.01 -13.98
N LYS A 252 -13.21 -30.45 -12.74
CA LYS A 252 -14.31 -31.33 -12.33
C LYS A 252 -15.65 -30.62 -12.36
N GLU A 253 -15.75 -29.39 -11.85
CA GLU A 253 -16.94 -28.56 -11.94
C GLU A 253 -17.33 -28.22 -13.37
N ARG A 254 -16.34 -28.07 -14.27
CA ARG A 254 -16.55 -27.83 -15.69
C ARG A 254 -17.19 -29.06 -16.38
N GLU A 255 -16.75 -30.26 -16.04
CA GLU A 255 -17.40 -31.51 -16.50
C GLU A 255 -18.86 -31.62 -15.99
N GLU A 256 -19.09 -31.27 -14.73
CA GLU A 256 -20.43 -31.25 -14.14
C GLU A 256 -21.33 -30.12 -14.70
N TYR A 257 -20.70 -28.98 -15.09
CA TYR A 257 -21.42 -27.82 -15.66
C TYR A 257 -21.91 -28.06 -17.09
N GLU A 258 -21.15 -28.81 -17.91
CA GLU A 258 -21.61 -29.21 -19.24
C GLU A 258 -22.85 -30.10 -19.18
N ALA A 259 -23.13 -30.66 -17.99
CA ALA A 259 -24.28 -31.54 -17.72
C ALA A 259 -25.46 -30.84 -16.99
N ARG A 260 -25.37 -29.59 -16.53
CA ARG A 260 -26.39 -28.89 -15.73
C ARG A 260 -26.78 -27.52 -16.25
N ASP A 261 -28.06 -27.13 -15.98
CA ASP A 261 -28.73 -25.88 -16.36
C ASP A 261 -27.94 -24.59 -16.09
N LYS A 262 -27.89 -23.73 -17.10
CA LYS A 262 -26.91 -22.71 -17.40
C LYS A 262 -26.99 -21.40 -16.59
N SER A 263 -27.83 -21.20 -15.60
CA SER A 263 -27.89 -19.91 -14.89
C SER A 263 -27.51 -20.01 -13.42
N ARG A 264 -26.24 -19.71 -13.13
CA ARG A 264 -25.79 -19.50 -11.72
C ARG A 264 -26.16 -18.11 -11.20
N ILE A 265 -26.63 -17.21 -12.06
CA ILE A 265 -27.12 -15.89 -11.66
C ILE A 265 -28.56 -16.06 -11.18
N LYS A 266 -28.78 -15.83 -9.91
CA LYS A 266 -30.13 -15.93 -9.32
C LYS A 266 -30.82 -14.58 -9.38
N PHE A 267 -31.61 -14.36 -10.42
CA PHE A 267 -32.43 -13.14 -10.53
C PHE A 267 -33.66 -13.25 -9.60
N ARG A 268 -34.04 -12.12 -8.99
CA ARG A 268 -35.19 -11.94 -8.17
C ARG A 268 -36.22 -11.04 -8.87
N SER A 269 -37.49 -11.10 -8.42
CA SER A 269 -38.57 -10.31 -8.97
C SER A 269 -38.44 -8.78 -8.72
N ASP A 270 -37.65 -8.39 -7.76
CA ASP A 270 -37.35 -6.99 -7.40
C ASP A 270 -36.24 -6.34 -8.24
N ASN A 271 -35.89 -6.93 -9.37
CA ASN A 271 -34.81 -6.48 -10.25
C ASN A 271 -33.42 -6.56 -9.63
N THR A 272 -33.22 -7.44 -8.65
CA THR A 272 -31.93 -7.77 -8.06
C THR A 272 -31.44 -9.15 -8.50
N ALA A 273 -30.15 -9.39 -8.32
CA ALA A 273 -29.53 -10.68 -8.58
C ALA A 273 -28.51 -11.00 -7.49
N THR A 274 -28.24 -12.30 -7.30
CA THR A 274 -27.13 -12.77 -6.47
C THR A 274 -26.13 -13.49 -7.36
N PHE A 275 -24.86 -13.06 -7.31
CA PHE A 275 -23.80 -13.58 -8.17
C PHE A 275 -22.43 -13.25 -7.57
N GLY A 276 -21.56 -14.25 -7.40
CA GLY A 276 -20.27 -14.11 -6.76
C GLY A 276 -20.32 -13.99 -5.23
N THR A 277 -19.14 -14.07 -4.62
CA THR A 277 -18.96 -13.93 -3.18
C THR A 277 -17.72 -13.06 -2.90
N PHE A 278 -17.79 -12.15 -1.93
CA PHE A 278 -16.66 -11.36 -1.52
C PHE A 278 -16.64 -11.23 0.01
N ASN A 279 -15.47 -11.41 0.64
CA ASN A 279 -15.32 -11.44 2.09
C ASN A 279 -16.33 -12.40 2.77
N SER A 280 -16.47 -13.61 2.20
CA SER A 280 -17.39 -14.68 2.67
C SER A 280 -18.88 -14.32 2.63
N LYS A 281 -19.28 -13.28 1.90
CA LYS A 281 -20.68 -12.87 1.73
C LYS A 281 -21.05 -12.92 0.24
N SER A 282 -22.24 -13.43 -0.06
CA SER A 282 -22.79 -13.36 -1.42
C SER A 282 -22.99 -11.92 -1.84
N ILE A 283 -22.56 -11.58 -3.05
CA ILE A 283 -22.72 -10.23 -3.60
C ILE A 283 -24.15 -10.10 -4.15
N GLU A 284 -24.84 -9.06 -3.67
CA GLU A 284 -26.13 -8.65 -4.22
C GLU A 284 -25.93 -7.56 -5.27
N TRP A 285 -26.61 -7.73 -6.40
CA TRP A 285 -26.50 -6.85 -7.56
C TRP A 285 -27.87 -6.24 -7.88
N ILE A 286 -27.85 -5.03 -8.40
CA ILE A 286 -28.98 -4.37 -9.06
C ILE A 286 -28.81 -4.55 -10.56
N VAL A 287 -29.87 -4.97 -11.25
CA VAL A 287 -29.92 -5.05 -12.71
C VAL A 287 -30.14 -3.65 -13.26
N LEU A 288 -29.15 -3.12 -13.98
CA LEU A 288 -29.20 -1.78 -14.58
C LEU A 288 -29.73 -1.79 -16.02
N ASP A 289 -29.37 -2.82 -16.80
CA ASP A 289 -29.71 -2.93 -18.21
C ASP A 289 -29.83 -4.40 -18.63
N ARG A 290 -30.68 -4.68 -19.64
CA ARG A 290 -30.82 -5.98 -20.25
C ARG A 290 -30.77 -5.80 -21.77
N GLN A 291 -29.85 -6.49 -22.41
CA GLN A 291 -29.67 -6.46 -23.87
C GLN A 291 -29.55 -7.90 -24.37
N ASP A 292 -30.55 -8.36 -25.13
CA ASP A 292 -30.62 -9.71 -25.70
C ASP A 292 -30.17 -10.82 -24.72
N ASP A 293 -28.91 -11.22 -24.82
CA ASP A 293 -28.30 -12.32 -24.05
C ASP A 293 -27.32 -11.84 -22.97
N LYS A 294 -27.30 -10.55 -22.64
CA LYS A 294 -26.42 -9.99 -21.59
C LYS A 294 -27.13 -9.01 -20.68
N VAL A 295 -26.62 -8.90 -19.46
CA VAL A 295 -27.17 -8.05 -18.40
C VAL A 295 -26.07 -7.23 -17.76
N LEU A 296 -26.33 -5.94 -17.55
CA LEU A 296 -25.48 -5.05 -16.76
C LEU A 296 -25.91 -5.10 -15.31
N LEU A 297 -24.98 -5.42 -14.45
CA LEU A 297 -25.14 -5.49 -13.01
C LEU A 297 -24.24 -4.46 -12.31
N ILE A 298 -24.75 -3.84 -11.25
CA ILE A 298 -23.95 -3.06 -10.28
C ILE A 298 -24.18 -3.61 -8.89
N THR A 299 -23.17 -3.65 -8.04
CA THR A 299 -23.38 -4.09 -6.66
C THR A 299 -24.43 -3.23 -5.96
N ARG A 300 -25.33 -3.89 -5.19
CA ARG A 300 -26.37 -3.19 -4.43
C ARG A 300 -25.75 -2.23 -3.42
N ASP A 301 -24.80 -2.75 -2.63
CA ASP A 301 -24.13 -2.02 -1.58
C ASP A 301 -22.66 -1.77 -1.94
N ILE A 302 -22.00 -0.92 -1.19
CA ILE A 302 -20.57 -0.69 -1.27
C ILE A 302 -19.87 -1.93 -0.73
N ILE A 303 -18.92 -2.48 -1.49
CA ILE A 303 -18.23 -3.73 -1.16
C ILE A 303 -16.89 -3.52 -0.46
N ASP A 304 -16.26 -2.37 -0.68
CA ASP A 304 -14.97 -2.01 -0.10
C ASP A 304 -14.79 -0.49 -0.09
N CYS A 305 -13.75 0.01 0.56
CA CYS A 305 -13.34 1.42 0.52
C CYS A 305 -11.83 1.51 0.34
N ILE A 306 -11.44 2.02 -0.81
CA ILE A 306 -10.03 2.21 -1.19
C ILE A 306 -9.89 3.52 -1.99
N ALA A 307 -8.69 4.07 -2.04
CA ALA A 307 -8.39 5.21 -2.89
C ALA A 307 -8.61 4.87 -4.36
N TYR A 308 -9.03 5.85 -5.14
CA TYR A 308 -9.10 5.70 -6.59
C TYR A 308 -7.70 5.51 -7.18
N ASP A 309 -6.76 6.30 -6.65
CA ASP A 309 -5.33 6.18 -6.90
C ASP A 309 -4.56 6.86 -5.77
N TYR A 310 -3.49 6.24 -5.27
CA TYR A 310 -2.70 6.77 -4.17
C TYR A 310 -1.67 7.82 -4.63
N SER A 311 -1.39 7.89 -5.93
CA SER A 311 -0.52 8.96 -6.46
C SER A 311 -1.27 10.30 -6.38
N GLU A 312 -0.59 11.36 -5.99
CA GLU A 312 -1.15 12.73 -6.02
C GLU A 312 -1.12 13.32 -7.42
N LYS A 313 -0.71 12.54 -8.42
CA LYS A 313 -0.57 12.94 -9.83
C LYS A 313 -1.89 12.82 -10.57
N ASP A 314 -1.97 13.45 -11.70
CA ASP A 314 -3.05 13.26 -12.65
C ASP A 314 -3.06 11.82 -13.13
N VAL A 315 -4.18 11.13 -12.89
CA VAL A 315 -4.37 9.74 -13.29
C VAL A 315 -5.67 9.56 -14.04
N THR A 316 -5.67 8.71 -15.05
CA THR A 316 -6.86 8.33 -15.81
C THR A 316 -7.35 6.95 -15.39
N TRP A 317 -8.61 6.63 -15.71
CA TRP A 317 -9.16 5.28 -15.45
C TRP A 317 -8.24 4.17 -15.97
N GLU A 318 -7.67 4.34 -17.16
CA GLU A 318 -6.77 3.36 -17.78
C GLU A 318 -5.61 2.94 -16.87
N LYS A 319 -5.07 3.89 -16.10
CA LYS A 319 -3.84 3.72 -15.32
C LYS A 319 -4.05 3.62 -13.81
N CYS A 320 -5.25 3.93 -13.30
CA CYS A 320 -5.49 4.01 -11.87
C CYS A 320 -5.41 2.64 -11.16
N GLN A 321 -5.00 2.66 -9.92
CA GLN A 321 -4.89 1.49 -9.05
C GLN A 321 -6.26 0.85 -8.77
N MET A 322 -7.33 1.63 -8.69
CA MET A 322 -8.70 1.14 -8.56
C MET A 322 -9.06 0.16 -9.66
N ARG A 323 -8.80 0.51 -10.92
CA ARG A 323 -9.06 -0.38 -12.07
C ARG A 323 -8.25 -1.66 -11.99
N GLN A 324 -6.96 -1.56 -11.62
CA GLN A 324 -6.09 -2.72 -11.44
C GLN A 324 -6.64 -3.64 -10.35
N TRP A 325 -7.01 -3.09 -9.20
CA TRP A 325 -7.60 -3.84 -8.11
C TRP A 325 -8.90 -4.54 -8.53
N LEU A 326 -9.80 -3.85 -9.22
CA LEU A 326 -11.07 -4.40 -9.70
C LEU A 326 -10.88 -5.58 -10.64
N ASN A 327 -9.93 -5.48 -11.59
CA ASN A 327 -9.73 -6.50 -12.63
C ASN A 327 -8.74 -7.61 -12.24
N ASN A 328 -8.05 -7.48 -11.10
CA ASN A 328 -7.16 -8.49 -10.53
C ASN A 328 -7.71 -9.01 -9.20
N SER A 329 -7.43 -8.31 -8.10
CA SER A 329 -7.72 -8.80 -6.75
C SER A 329 -9.20 -9.06 -6.52
N PHE A 330 -10.07 -8.07 -6.82
CA PHE A 330 -11.51 -8.25 -6.64
C PHE A 330 -12.07 -9.33 -7.56
N TYR A 331 -11.77 -9.27 -8.86
CA TYR A 331 -12.26 -10.24 -9.84
C TYR A 331 -11.88 -11.68 -9.46
N ASN A 332 -10.65 -11.89 -9.03
CA ASN A 332 -10.18 -13.23 -8.69
C ASN A 332 -10.75 -13.74 -7.36
N LYS A 333 -10.94 -12.87 -6.37
CA LYS A 333 -11.51 -13.22 -5.06
C LYS A 333 -13.04 -13.36 -5.09
N ALA A 334 -13.72 -12.62 -5.95
CA ALA A 334 -15.18 -12.53 -5.95
C ALA A 334 -15.87 -13.61 -6.78
N PHE A 335 -15.20 -14.17 -7.78
CA PHE A 335 -15.85 -15.06 -8.76
C PHE A 335 -15.07 -16.35 -8.94
N GLY A 336 -15.78 -17.47 -8.81
CA GLY A 336 -15.28 -18.79 -9.20
C GLY A 336 -15.20 -18.92 -10.74
N SER A 337 -14.55 -19.98 -11.23
CA SER A 337 -14.26 -20.15 -12.67
C SER A 337 -15.51 -20.15 -13.54
N SER A 338 -16.55 -20.87 -13.13
CA SER A 338 -17.80 -20.89 -13.87
C SER A 338 -18.51 -19.53 -13.88
N GLU A 339 -18.38 -18.74 -12.82
CA GLU A 339 -18.91 -17.37 -12.76
C GLU A 339 -18.07 -16.44 -13.64
N LYS A 340 -16.73 -16.58 -13.61
CA LYS A 340 -15.79 -15.84 -14.48
C LYS A 340 -16.09 -16.06 -15.96
N GLY A 341 -16.54 -17.26 -16.36
CA GLY A 341 -16.97 -17.58 -17.73
C GLY A 341 -18.19 -16.79 -18.19
N LEU A 342 -19.03 -16.33 -17.27
CA LEU A 342 -20.20 -15.51 -17.57
C LEU A 342 -19.90 -14.01 -17.64
N ILE A 343 -18.78 -13.54 -17.06
CA ILE A 343 -18.43 -12.11 -17.02
C ILE A 343 -17.78 -11.71 -18.34
N LEU A 344 -18.42 -10.78 -19.03
CA LEU A 344 -17.96 -10.29 -20.33
C LEU A 344 -16.86 -9.26 -20.19
N LYS A 345 -15.81 -9.39 -21.00
CA LYS A 345 -14.85 -8.33 -21.21
C LYS A 345 -15.53 -7.23 -22.04
N THR A 346 -15.62 -6.03 -21.50
CA THR A 346 -16.46 -4.95 -21.98
C THR A 346 -15.61 -3.75 -22.40
N ASP A 347 -15.96 -3.13 -23.51
CA ASP A 347 -15.38 -1.85 -23.89
C ASP A 347 -15.92 -0.74 -22.99
N VAL A 348 -15.03 -0.11 -22.24
CA VAL A 348 -15.33 0.96 -21.29
C VAL A 348 -14.83 2.28 -21.85
N VAL A 349 -15.77 3.14 -22.24
CA VAL A 349 -15.46 4.45 -22.85
C VAL A 349 -15.08 5.43 -21.76
N ASN A 350 -13.91 6.06 -21.89
CA ASN A 350 -13.32 6.98 -20.92
C ASN A 350 -13.12 8.38 -21.50
N GLY A 351 -14.20 8.99 -21.95
CA GLY A 351 -14.19 10.34 -22.53
C GLY A 351 -13.81 11.44 -21.52
N TYR A 352 -13.77 12.66 -22.02
CA TYR A 352 -13.58 13.85 -21.19
C TYR A 352 -14.77 14.03 -20.22
N SER A 353 -14.49 14.58 -19.03
CA SER A 353 -15.56 15.11 -18.16
C SER A 353 -16.41 16.13 -18.93
N ALA A 354 -17.71 15.91 -18.96
CA ALA A 354 -18.61 16.78 -19.75
C ALA A 354 -18.59 18.23 -19.24
N GLU A 355 -18.50 18.42 -17.90
CA GLU A 355 -18.51 19.73 -17.25
C GLU A 355 -17.12 20.40 -17.28
N TYR A 356 -16.07 19.67 -16.84
CA TYR A 356 -14.74 20.26 -16.61
C TYR A 356 -13.76 20.07 -17.78
N LYS A 357 -14.09 19.25 -18.76
CA LYS A 357 -13.22 18.92 -19.90
C LYS A 357 -11.89 18.24 -19.51
N THR A 358 -11.83 17.71 -18.31
CA THR A 358 -10.69 16.90 -17.83
C THR A 358 -10.62 15.61 -18.65
N ASN A 359 -9.43 15.22 -19.09
CA ASN A 359 -9.22 14.03 -19.92
C ASN A 359 -9.44 12.75 -19.10
N GLY A 360 -10.31 11.85 -19.58
CA GLY A 360 -10.57 10.54 -18.97
C GLY A 360 -9.58 9.43 -19.36
N GLY A 361 -8.68 9.72 -20.30
CA GLY A 361 -7.71 8.74 -20.81
C GLY A 361 -8.24 7.95 -22.01
N ASN A 362 -7.54 6.87 -22.35
CA ASN A 362 -7.94 5.96 -23.40
C ASN A 362 -9.09 5.06 -22.95
N ASP A 363 -9.88 4.60 -23.93
CA ASP A 363 -10.87 3.56 -23.69
C ASP A 363 -10.19 2.26 -23.25
N THR A 364 -10.85 1.51 -22.39
CA THR A 364 -10.30 0.27 -21.82
C THR A 364 -11.21 -0.92 -22.08
N GLN A 365 -10.65 -2.11 -21.95
CA GLN A 365 -11.43 -3.34 -21.94
C GLN A 365 -11.36 -3.96 -20.57
N ASP A 366 -12.47 -3.95 -19.84
CA ASP A 366 -12.54 -4.36 -18.45
C ASP A 366 -13.59 -5.45 -18.24
N LYS A 367 -13.31 -6.34 -17.29
CA LYS A 367 -14.29 -7.31 -16.79
C LYS A 367 -15.13 -6.70 -15.66
N VAL A 368 -14.50 -5.88 -14.85
CA VAL A 368 -15.12 -5.16 -13.74
C VAL A 368 -14.75 -3.68 -13.84
N PHE A 369 -15.73 -2.81 -13.72
CA PHE A 369 -15.53 -1.37 -13.87
C PHE A 369 -16.41 -0.57 -12.92
N LEU A 370 -16.12 0.72 -12.77
CA LEU A 370 -17.01 1.69 -12.13
C LEU A 370 -17.88 2.37 -13.19
N LEU A 371 -19.08 2.79 -12.84
CA LEU A 371 -19.89 3.61 -13.73
C LEU A 371 -19.24 4.99 -13.98
N SER A 372 -19.42 5.53 -15.18
CA SER A 372 -19.18 6.95 -15.46
C SER A 372 -20.30 7.82 -14.89
N VAL A 373 -20.11 9.13 -14.89
CA VAL A 373 -21.15 10.11 -14.58
C VAL A 373 -22.39 9.92 -15.49
N ASP A 374 -22.17 9.76 -16.79
CA ASP A 374 -23.27 9.60 -17.76
C ASP A 374 -24.03 8.29 -17.54
N GLU A 375 -23.33 7.19 -17.27
CA GLU A 375 -23.96 5.92 -16.93
C GLU A 375 -24.73 5.99 -15.61
N ALA A 376 -24.17 6.65 -14.60
CA ALA A 376 -24.86 6.84 -13.32
C ALA A 376 -26.14 7.69 -13.49
N LYS A 377 -26.11 8.69 -14.36
CA LYS A 377 -27.31 9.47 -14.73
C LYS A 377 -28.30 8.65 -15.55
N LYS A 378 -27.81 7.84 -16.48
CA LYS A 378 -28.64 7.00 -17.35
C LYS A 378 -29.40 5.93 -16.58
N TYR A 379 -28.72 5.22 -15.70
CA TYR A 379 -29.27 4.03 -15.05
C TYR A 379 -29.99 4.31 -13.73
N PHE A 380 -29.76 5.46 -13.12
CA PHE A 380 -30.40 5.85 -11.88
C PHE A 380 -31.19 7.14 -12.06
N PRO A 381 -32.53 7.08 -12.04
CA PRO A 381 -33.39 8.20 -12.42
C PRO A 381 -33.35 9.39 -11.45
N ASN A 382 -32.96 9.16 -10.20
CA ASN A 382 -32.93 10.20 -9.15
C ASN A 382 -31.85 9.93 -8.09
N ASP A 383 -31.64 10.92 -7.23
CA ASP A 383 -30.60 10.86 -6.19
C ASP A 383 -30.82 9.66 -5.22
N GLY A 384 -32.07 9.44 -4.78
CA GLY A 384 -32.36 8.34 -3.87
C GLY A 384 -32.02 6.96 -4.44
N SER A 385 -32.19 6.76 -5.75
CA SER A 385 -31.83 5.49 -6.40
C SER A 385 -30.33 5.26 -6.51
N ARG A 386 -29.51 6.32 -6.41
CA ARG A 386 -28.05 6.23 -6.41
C ARG A 386 -27.45 6.01 -5.02
N GLN A 387 -28.22 6.21 -3.95
CA GLN A 387 -27.74 5.93 -2.60
C GLN A 387 -27.29 4.48 -2.49
N ALA A 388 -26.20 4.24 -1.78
CA ALA A 388 -25.69 2.91 -1.53
C ALA A 388 -25.29 2.78 -0.06
N ALA A 389 -25.70 1.65 0.55
CA ALA A 389 -25.35 1.39 1.93
C ALA A 389 -23.85 1.06 2.06
N GLY A 390 -23.23 1.55 3.12
CA GLY A 390 -21.89 1.14 3.50
C GLY A 390 -21.94 -0.16 4.29
N ALA A 391 -21.15 -1.16 3.92
CA ALA A 391 -21.03 -2.36 4.72
C ALA A 391 -20.41 -2.01 6.09
N LYS A 392 -21.13 -2.30 7.17
CA LYS A 392 -20.70 -1.97 8.55
C LYS A 392 -19.44 -2.73 8.99
N ASP A 393 -19.05 -3.75 8.25
CA ASP A 393 -17.97 -4.68 8.60
C ASP A 393 -16.78 -4.59 7.64
N LEU A 394 -16.59 -3.45 6.97
CA LEU A 394 -15.39 -3.26 6.15
C LEU A 394 -14.15 -3.26 7.05
N LYS A 395 -13.19 -4.13 6.72
CA LYS A 395 -11.99 -4.40 7.54
C LYS A 395 -11.19 -3.14 7.90
N ASN A 396 -11.31 -2.08 7.11
CA ASN A 396 -10.52 -0.86 7.29
C ASN A 396 -11.17 0.20 8.17
N GLY A 397 -12.45 0.06 8.57
CA GLY A 397 -13.14 1.01 9.46
C GLY A 397 -13.17 2.48 8.99
N SER A 398 -12.73 2.74 7.75
CA SER A 398 -12.46 4.09 7.23
C SER A 398 -13.59 4.63 6.35
N LEU A 399 -14.57 3.80 5.97
CA LEU A 399 -15.67 4.25 5.13
C LEU A 399 -16.52 5.29 5.88
N TYR A 400 -16.70 6.46 5.27
CA TYR A 400 -17.68 7.41 5.77
C TYR A 400 -19.09 6.82 5.60
N VAL A 401 -19.84 6.75 6.67
CA VAL A 401 -21.24 6.29 6.66
C VAL A 401 -22.08 7.31 7.43
N ASP A 402 -23.18 7.78 6.84
CA ASP A 402 -24.11 8.68 7.49
C ASP A 402 -25.00 7.96 8.52
N GLU A 403 -25.85 8.72 9.23
CA GLU A 403 -26.77 8.18 10.24
C GLU A 403 -27.79 7.18 9.69
N ASN A 404 -28.07 7.21 8.38
CA ASN A 404 -28.99 6.32 7.68
C ASN A 404 -28.27 5.08 7.10
N GLY A 405 -26.94 4.98 7.25
CA GLY A 405 -26.14 3.88 6.74
C GLY A 405 -25.68 4.06 5.29
N TYR A 406 -25.89 5.23 4.67
CA TYR A 406 -25.45 5.50 3.31
C TYR A 406 -24.05 6.13 3.29
N SER A 407 -23.34 5.90 2.17
CA SER A 407 -21.97 6.35 2.01
C SER A 407 -21.71 6.93 0.62
N LEU A 408 -20.48 7.43 0.45
CA LEU A 408 -19.99 7.92 -0.83
C LEU A 408 -19.41 6.76 -1.66
N TRP A 409 -19.44 6.88 -3.00
CA TRP A 409 -18.82 5.88 -3.86
C TRP A 409 -18.29 6.48 -5.15
N TRP A 410 -17.16 5.94 -5.62
CA TRP A 410 -16.43 6.42 -6.79
C TRP A 410 -17.16 6.19 -8.11
N LEU A 411 -17.03 7.15 -9.01
CA LEU A 411 -17.29 7.02 -10.45
C LEU A 411 -15.95 7.07 -11.21
N ARG A 412 -15.88 6.45 -12.39
CA ARG A 412 -14.63 6.44 -13.18
C ARG A 412 -14.35 7.77 -13.91
N THR A 413 -15.34 8.65 -14.08
CA THR A 413 -15.17 9.94 -14.75
C THR A 413 -14.23 10.84 -13.94
N PRO A 414 -13.22 11.49 -14.58
CA PRO A 414 -12.36 12.42 -13.88
C PRO A 414 -13.14 13.63 -13.36
N GLY A 415 -12.67 14.20 -12.26
CA GLY A 415 -13.23 15.39 -11.66
C GLY A 415 -12.81 16.68 -12.37
N ALA A 416 -12.76 17.79 -11.63
CA ALA A 416 -12.34 19.10 -12.14
C ALA A 416 -10.85 19.13 -12.53
N VAL A 417 -10.04 18.28 -11.93
CA VAL A 417 -8.59 18.11 -12.18
C VAL A 417 -8.28 16.62 -12.34
N GLY A 418 -7.15 16.26 -12.96
CA GLY A 418 -6.76 14.88 -13.21
C GLY A 418 -6.45 14.08 -11.95
N SER A 419 -6.07 14.75 -10.86
CA SER A 419 -5.87 14.15 -9.53
C SER A 419 -7.17 13.98 -8.72
N ALA A 420 -8.34 14.20 -9.32
CA ALA A 420 -9.65 14.03 -8.70
C ALA A 420 -10.57 13.20 -9.61
N SER A 421 -11.44 12.39 -9.02
CA SER A 421 -12.47 11.61 -9.72
C SER A 421 -13.86 11.94 -9.20
N ALA A 422 -14.84 11.93 -10.09
CA ALA A 422 -16.24 12.10 -9.74
C ALA A 422 -16.71 11.02 -8.77
N TYR A 423 -17.68 11.33 -7.95
CA TYR A 423 -18.27 10.40 -7.00
C TYR A 423 -19.74 10.70 -6.77
N VAL A 424 -20.44 9.76 -6.17
CA VAL A 424 -21.80 9.95 -5.65
C VAL A 424 -21.72 10.15 -4.14
N ASP A 425 -22.36 11.19 -3.60
CA ASP A 425 -22.38 11.44 -2.16
C ASP A 425 -23.44 10.57 -1.44
N HIS A 426 -23.43 10.57 -0.10
CA HIS A 426 -24.37 9.80 0.74
C HIS A 426 -25.84 10.15 0.50
N LEU A 427 -26.13 11.32 -0.07
CA LEU A 427 -27.48 11.73 -0.48
C LEU A 427 -27.83 11.27 -1.91
N GLY A 428 -26.93 10.56 -2.60
CA GLY A 428 -27.08 10.09 -3.97
C GLY A 428 -26.78 11.13 -5.04
N ARG A 429 -26.29 12.32 -4.67
CA ARG A 429 -25.99 13.40 -5.62
C ARG A 429 -24.64 13.15 -6.29
N ILE A 430 -24.59 13.29 -7.60
CA ILE A 430 -23.35 13.20 -8.36
C ILE A 430 -22.52 14.46 -8.15
N LYS A 431 -21.28 14.30 -7.75
CA LYS A 431 -20.28 15.35 -7.56
C LYS A 431 -19.28 15.29 -8.70
N GLU A 432 -19.58 15.98 -9.80
CA GLU A 432 -18.76 15.96 -11.01
C GLU A 432 -17.40 16.64 -10.83
N GLY A 433 -17.31 17.66 -9.94
CA GLY A 433 -16.02 18.28 -9.57
C GLY A 433 -15.04 17.30 -8.93
N GLY A 434 -15.58 16.23 -8.40
CA GLY A 434 -14.79 15.12 -7.89
C GLY A 434 -14.23 15.34 -6.48
N MET A 435 -13.50 14.34 -6.05
CA MET A 435 -12.73 14.28 -4.81
C MET A 435 -11.33 13.80 -5.15
N TYR A 436 -10.31 14.25 -4.43
CA TYR A 436 -8.94 13.82 -4.67
C TYR A 436 -8.81 12.29 -4.61
N ASN A 437 -8.13 11.73 -5.59
CA ASN A 437 -8.02 10.30 -5.84
C ASN A 437 -7.41 9.51 -4.68
N LYS A 438 -6.59 10.15 -3.86
CA LYS A 438 -5.93 9.55 -2.70
C LYS A 438 -6.85 9.27 -1.50
N TYR A 439 -8.07 9.75 -1.50
CA TYR A 439 -8.95 9.55 -0.36
C TYR A 439 -9.53 8.12 -0.33
N TYR A 440 -9.16 7.38 0.71
CA TYR A 440 -9.49 5.98 0.91
C TYR A 440 -10.81 5.70 1.67
N TYR A 441 -11.51 6.77 2.09
CA TYR A 441 -12.81 6.67 2.78
C TYR A 441 -14.02 6.69 1.83
N VAL A 442 -13.79 6.65 0.53
CA VAL A 442 -14.81 6.59 -0.50
C VAL A 442 -15.02 5.16 -0.94
N GLY A 443 -16.26 4.74 -1.01
CA GLY A 443 -16.64 3.37 -1.29
C GLY A 443 -16.46 2.93 -2.74
N VAL A 444 -16.35 1.64 -2.93
CA VAL A 444 -16.27 0.98 -4.23
C VAL A 444 -17.57 0.25 -4.53
N ARG A 445 -18.14 0.51 -5.69
CA ARG A 445 -19.39 -0.09 -6.18
C ARG A 445 -19.20 -0.61 -7.61
N PRO A 446 -18.68 -1.85 -7.76
CA PRO A 446 -18.36 -2.44 -9.05
C PRO A 446 -19.56 -2.68 -9.93
N ALA A 447 -19.35 -2.59 -11.26
CA ALA A 447 -20.29 -3.00 -12.29
C ALA A 447 -19.65 -4.03 -13.22
N ILE A 448 -20.49 -4.96 -13.73
CA ILE A 448 -20.09 -6.03 -14.65
C ILE A 448 -21.17 -6.25 -15.71
N TRP A 449 -20.77 -6.63 -16.91
CA TRP A 449 -21.66 -7.25 -17.89
C TRP A 449 -21.54 -8.77 -17.79
N VAL A 450 -22.65 -9.45 -17.72
CA VAL A 450 -22.71 -10.92 -17.68
C VAL A 450 -23.54 -11.45 -18.86
N THR A 451 -23.12 -12.60 -19.41
CA THR A 451 -23.92 -13.30 -20.43
C THR A 451 -24.97 -14.18 -19.77
N LEU A 452 -26.10 -14.36 -20.46
CA LEU A 452 -27.18 -15.28 -20.08
C LEU A 452 -27.15 -16.60 -20.89
N LYS A 453 -26.14 -16.73 -21.76
CA LYS A 453 -25.92 -17.94 -22.59
C LYS A 453 -25.05 -18.97 -21.90
#